data_3e9b071931d9f26429492fd3fccd94e7
#
_entry.id   3e9b071931d9f26429492fd3fccd94e7
#
_cell.length_a   1.000
_cell.length_b   1.000
_cell.length_c   1.000
_cell.angle_alpha   90.00
_cell.angle_beta   90.00
_cell.angle_gamma   90.00
#
_symmetry.space_group_name_H-M   'P 1'
#
loop_
_entity.id
_entity.type
_entity.pdbx_description
1 polymer ?
#
loop_
_entity_poly.entity_id
_entity_poly.type
_entity_poly.pdbx_seq_one_letter_code
_entity_poly.pdbx_strand_id
1 'polypeptide(L)'
;MGGIDNNAFFERFGIDPITWVSAHRPDTARGSYYDPSQTPGYLEPRRIISDQWRISSETVPDAQYATVRYTIHTPKKTLTTVLQSNEHTTWVSERLIKDPGDIDIIAAHAPMPLCDVAAVNAISASTGERAMIRGTIVCFDLYGQPGCWQDASVLFGIEDLILATYDDPEWVHTFLKILLARKMRFVDSLRGAEFDLLELGGGDASSTVISPKVFDAFVAPYDTQLIDRAHAAGQKIVYHTCGGMMPFLERLADMGPDAMETFTPAGMGGDTLLGEAKRRIGDRVCMIGGFDQFHFFTRCTPEETRAEVRRCFNEAGAGGAYILCPSDHFFDADIPLLDAFADEARKCVY
;
A
#
# COMPACT_ATOMS: atom_id res chain seq x y z
N MET A 1 -2.40 23.87 -2.07
CA MET A 1 -3.63 24.28 -2.81
C MET A 1 -4.84 24.08 -1.90
N GLY A 2 -5.09 24.99 -0.96
CA GLY A 2 -6.08 24.81 0.10
C GLY A 2 -7.48 24.47 -0.43
N GLY A 3 -7.88 23.23 -0.30
CA GLY A 3 -9.24 22.78 -0.38
C GLY A 3 -9.79 22.34 -1.73
N ILE A 4 -8.96 22.06 -2.76
CA ILE A 4 -9.47 21.32 -3.94
C ILE A 4 -9.48 19.82 -3.63
N ASP A 5 -10.55 19.13 -4.02
CA ASP A 5 -10.60 17.68 -3.93
C ASP A 5 -9.73 17.02 -5.01
N ASN A 6 -9.54 15.70 -4.92
CA ASN A 6 -8.71 14.97 -5.86
C ASN A 6 -9.19 15.09 -7.30
N ASN A 7 -10.48 15.07 -7.56
CA ASN A 7 -11.01 15.18 -8.93
C ASN A 7 -10.70 16.57 -9.52
N ALA A 8 -10.93 17.63 -8.75
CA ALA A 8 -10.61 18.99 -9.16
C ALA A 8 -9.09 19.17 -9.39
N PHE A 9 -8.23 18.45 -8.64
CA PHE A 9 -6.79 18.44 -8.88
C PHE A 9 -6.45 17.82 -10.25
N PHE A 10 -6.95 16.66 -10.54
CA PHE A 10 -6.69 15.98 -11.83
C PHE A 10 -7.24 16.78 -13.02
N GLU A 11 -8.44 17.33 -12.89
CA GLU A 11 -9.04 18.20 -13.91
C GLU A 11 -8.20 19.47 -14.14
N ARG A 12 -7.74 20.12 -13.06
CA ARG A 12 -6.94 21.35 -13.13
C ARG A 12 -5.65 21.16 -13.94
N PHE A 13 -4.99 20.02 -13.80
CA PHE A 13 -3.73 19.74 -14.48
C PHE A 13 -3.92 18.91 -15.77
N GLY A 14 -5.12 18.38 -16.03
CA GLY A 14 -5.42 17.57 -17.21
C GLY A 14 -4.57 16.30 -17.26
N ILE A 15 -4.44 15.62 -16.13
CA ILE A 15 -3.76 14.33 -15.97
C ILE A 15 -4.77 13.24 -15.59
N ASP A 16 -4.43 11.98 -15.89
CA ASP A 16 -5.32 10.85 -15.68
C ASP A 16 -5.50 10.56 -14.18
N PRO A 17 -6.75 10.50 -13.70
CA PRO A 17 -7.02 10.29 -12.29
C PRO A 17 -6.95 8.82 -11.87
N ILE A 18 -6.64 8.61 -10.60
CA ILE A 18 -6.80 7.32 -9.90
C ILE A 18 -7.85 7.49 -8.81
N THR A 19 -8.87 6.65 -8.83
CA THR A 19 -9.90 6.60 -7.79
C THR A 19 -9.60 5.44 -6.84
N TRP A 20 -9.26 5.77 -5.61
CA TRP A 20 -9.07 4.79 -4.55
C TRP A 20 -10.41 4.32 -3.99
N VAL A 21 -10.58 3.00 -3.91
CA VAL A 21 -11.81 2.38 -3.41
C VAL A 21 -11.47 1.42 -2.27
N SER A 22 -11.96 1.75 -1.09
CA SER A 22 -11.91 0.90 0.09
C SER A 22 -13.33 0.38 0.39
N ALA A 23 -13.74 -0.68 -0.29
CA ALA A 23 -15.08 -1.26 -0.17
C ALA A 23 -15.03 -2.61 0.56
N HIS A 24 -15.12 -2.54 1.88
CA HIS A 24 -15.10 -3.69 2.77
C HIS A 24 -16.47 -3.89 3.42
N ARG A 25 -16.87 -5.15 3.62
CA ARG A 25 -18.04 -5.53 4.40
C ARG A 25 -17.70 -6.59 5.43
N PRO A 26 -18.45 -6.65 6.55
CA PRO A 26 -18.27 -7.70 7.54
C PRO A 26 -18.65 -9.09 6.99
N ASP A 27 -17.97 -10.11 7.49
CA ASP A 27 -18.39 -11.50 7.34
C ASP A 27 -19.42 -11.86 8.42
N THR A 28 -20.67 -11.53 8.14
CA THR A 28 -21.76 -11.77 9.09
C THR A 28 -21.98 -13.25 9.41
N ALA A 29 -21.62 -14.15 8.49
CA ALA A 29 -21.70 -15.59 8.71
C ALA A 29 -20.72 -16.07 9.81
N ARG A 30 -19.68 -15.27 10.09
CA ARG A 30 -18.73 -15.50 11.19
C ARG A 30 -18.92 -14.53 12.36
N GLY A 31 -20.06 -13.85 12.43
CA GLY A 31 -20.42 -12.98 13.56
C GLY A 31 -19.66 -11.66 13.59
N SER A 32 -19.08 -11.21 12.47
CA SER A 32 -18.52 -9.86 12.41
C SER A 32 -19.54 -8.83 11.92
N TYR A 33 -19.38 -7.60 12.36
CA TYR A 33 -20.25 -6.47 12.05
C TYR A 33 -19.47 -5.16 12.07
N TYR A 34 -20.08 -4.10 11.51
CA TYR A 34 -19.46 -2.77 11.58
C TYR A 34 -19.50 -2.22 13.00
N ASP A 35 -18.39 -1.64 13.45
CA ASP A 35 -18.28 -1.02 14.76
C ASP A 35 -19.27 0.17 14.87
N PRO A 36 -20.28 0.07 15.74
CA PRO A 36 -21.26 1.15 15.90
C PRO A 36 -20.69 2.38 16.60
N SER A 37 -19.54 2.26 17.25
CA SER A 37 -18.88 3.36 17.97
C SER A 37 -17.96 4.20 17.07
N GLN A 38 -17.64 3.71 15.86
CA GLN A 38 -16.81 4.46 14.92
C GLN A 38 -17.66 5.39 14.06
N THR A 39 -17.25 6.65 13.98
CA THR A 39 -17.67 7.57 12.92
C THR A 39 -16.51 7.64 11.94
N PRO A 40 -16.56 6.96 10.76
CA PRO A 40 -15.45 6.94 9.83
C PRO A 40 -15.20 8.33 9.25
N GLY A 41 -13.92 8.70 9.12
CA GLY A 41 -13.49 9.87 8.39
C GLY A 41 -13.61 9.70 6.88
N TYR A 42 -13.32 10.77 6.14
CA TYR A 42 -13.19 10.71 4.68
C TYR A 42 -12.01 9.80 4.33
N LEU A 43 -12.21 8.80 3.49
CA LEU A 43 -11.26 7.73 3.12
C LEU A 43 -10.98 6.69 4.22
N GLU A 44 -11.52 6.85 5.43
CA GLU A 44 -11.34 5.86 6.49
C GLU A 44 -12.38 4.73 6.33
N PRO A 45 -11.95 3.45 6.15
CA PRO A 45 -12.90 2.36 6.04
C PRO A 45 -13.67 2.18 7.36
N ARG A 46 -14.92 1.73 7.25
CA ARG A 46 -15.69 1.36 8.45
C ARG A 46 -15.03 0.18 9.14
N ARG A 47 -14.73 0.34 10.43
CA ARG A 47 -14.12 -0.69 11.25
C ARG A 47 -15.04 -1.89 11.40
N ILE A 48 -14.46 -3.09 11.28
CA ILE A 48 -15.18 -4.35 11.43
C ILE A 48 -14.74 -5.01 12.74
N ILE A 49 -15.70 -5.33 13.59
CA ILE A 49 -15.50 -5.96 14.90
C ILE A 49 -16.35 -7.23 15.02
N SER A 50 -16.17 -7.95 16.12
CA SER A 50 -17.01 -9.08 16.53
C SER A 50 -17.15 -9.10 18.05
N ASP A 51 -18.03 -9.94 18.60
CA ASP A 51 -18.15 -10.09 20.05
C ASP A 51 -16.87 -10.59 20.72
N GLN A 52 -15.99 -11.25 19.95
CA GLN A 52 -14.70 -11.73 20.43
C GLN A 52 -13.53 -10.78 20.12
N TRP A 53 -13.79 -9.68 19.40
CA TRP A 53 -12.80 -8.67 19.04
C TRP A 53 -13.45 -7.29 19.05
N ARG A 54 -13.56 -6.71 20.24
CA ARG A 54 -14.15 -5.38 20.44
C ARG A 54 -13.08 -4.35 20.62
N ILE A 55 -13.25 -3.20 20.00
CA ILE A 55 -12.27 -2.12 20.01
C ILE A 55 -12.87 -0.91 20.72
N SER A 56 -12.15 -0.37 21.67
CA SER A 56 -12.38 0.95 22.24
C SER A 56 -11.19 1.85 21.99
N SER A 57 -11.43 3.15 21.93
CA SER A 57 -10.37 4.14 21.68
C SER A 57 -10.48 5.30 22.65
N GLU A 58 -9.34 5.86 23.03
CA GLU A 58 -9.24 7.06 23.84
C GLU A 58 -8.20 8.01 23.25
N THR A 59 -8.50 9.31 23.23
CA THR A 59 -7.51 10.33 22.87
C THR A 59 -6.56 10.55 24.04
N VAL A 60 -5.25 10.52 23.76
CA VAL A 60 -4.23 10.84 24.76
C VAL A 60 -4.01 12.35 24.74
N PRO A 61 -4.36 13.06 25.83
CA PRO A 61 -4.21 14.52 25.87
C PRO A 61 -2.73 14.93 25.97
N ASP A 62 -2.45 16.16 25.61
CA ASP A 62 -1.12 16.81 25.77
C ASP A 62 0.05 16.12 25.06
N ALA A 63 -0.22 15.21 24.11
CA ALA A 63 0.80 14.63 23.26
C ALA A 63 1.25 15.61 22.16
N GLN A 64 2.51 15.47 21.71
CA GLN A 64 3.07 16.33 20.64
C GLN A 64 2.29 16.22 19.32
N TYR A 65 1.75 15.03 19.04
CA TYR A 65 0.93 14.74 17.86
C TYR A 65 -0.46 14.27 18.27
N ALA A 66 -1.42 14.34 17.38
CA ALA A 66 -2.73 13.75 17.62
C ALA A 66 -2.53 12.25 17.91
N THR A 67 -2.85 11.83 19.13
CA THR A 67 -2.52 10.51 19.66
C THR A 67 -3.79 9.80 20.12
N VAL A 68 -4.00 8.60 19.61
CA VAL A 68 -5.15 7.75 19.99
C VAL A 68 -4.63 6.39 20.45
N ARG A 69 -5.02 5.99 21.67
CA ARG A 69 -4.83 4.65 22.17
C ARG A 69 -6.05 3.80 21.84
N TYR A 70 -5.78 2.65 21.24
CA TYR A 70 -6.78 1.63 20.98
C TYR A 70 -6.60 0.46 21.94
N THR A 71 -7.71 0.00 22.50
CA THR A 71 -7.77 -1.18 23.37
C THR A 71 -8.66 -2.22 22.73
N ILE A 72 -8.10 -3.41 22.49
CA ILE A 72 -8.78 -4.53 21.86
C ILE A 72 -9.10 -5.56 22.93
N HIS A 73 -10.39 -5.78 23.16
CA HIS A 73 -10.91 -6.73 24.13
C HIS A 73 -11.20 -8.06 23.46
N THR A 74 -10.53 -9.11 23.90
CA THR A 74 -10.77 -10.49 23.46
C THR A 74 -11.12 -11.39 24.67
N PRO A 75 -11.66 -12.59 24.48
CA PRO A 75 -11.96 -13.51 25.59
C PRO A 75 -10.73 -13.96 26.39
N LYS A 76 -9.53 -13.89 25.78
CA LYS A 76 -8.29 -14.40 26.40
C LYS A 76 -7.38 -13.30 26.95
N LYS A 77 -7.25 -12.19 26.23
CA LYS A 77 -6.30 -11.13 26.54
C LYS A 77 -6.82 -9.79 26.02
N THR A 78 -6.47 -8.72 26.69
CA THR A 78 -6.62 -7.36 26.17
C THR A 78 -5.32 -6.95 25.52
N LEU A 79 -5.39 -6.48 24.26
CA LEU A 79 -4.27 -5.93 23.52
C LEU A 79 -4.42 -4.42 23.44
N THR A 80 -3.29 -3.70 23.30
CA THR A 80 -3.29 -2.24 23.10
C THR A 80 -2.37 -1.87 21.95
N THR A 81 -2.69 -0.77 21.28
CA THR A 81 -1.82 -0.12 20.30
C THR A 81 -2.05 1.39 20.35
N VAL A 82 -1.06 2.18 19.98
CA VAL A 82 -1.17 3.64 19.95
C VAL A 82 -0.80 4.13 18.57
N LEU A 83 -1.69 4.89 17.98
CA LEU A 83 -1.45 5.59 16.73
C LEU A 83 -1.22 7.07 16.99
N GLN A 84 -0.27 7.63 16.28
CA GLN A 84 -0.03 9.07 16.21
C GLN A 84 -0.22 9.54 14.78
N SER A 85 -0.72 10.75 14.62
CA SER A 85 -0.91 11.37 13.31
C SER A 85 -0.57 12.86 13.33
N ASN A 86 -0.08 13.35 12.21
CA ASN A 86 0.05 14.75 11.88
C ASN A 86 -0.84 15.08 10.65
N GLU A 87 -0.64 16.22 10.04
CA GLU A 87 -1.39 16.66 8.85
C GLU A 87 -1.10 15.83 7.59
N HIS A 88 -0.03 15.03 7.58
CA HIS A 88 0.45 14.29 6.41
C HIS A 88 0.27 12.77 6.53
N THR A 89 0.44 12.21 7.72
CA THR A 89 0.51 10.76 7.88
C THR A 89 0.10 10.30 9.28
N THR A 90 -0.15 9.01 9.39
CA THR A 90 -0.37 8.29 10.65
C THR A 90 0.70 7.21 10.80
N TRP A 91 1.15 6.96 12.03
CA TRP A 91 2.11 5.89 12.34
C TRP A 91 1.80 5.23 13.66
N VAL A 92 2.34 4.02 13.85
CA VAL A 92 2.22 3.26 15.09
C VAL A 92 3.34 3.65 16.03
N SER A 93 3.01 4.20 17.20
CA SER A 93 3.96 4.55 18.25
C SER A 93 4.05 3.52 19.38
N GLU A 94 3.01 2.68 19.55
CA GLU A 94 3.02 1.50 20.41
C GLU A 94 2.49 0.30 19.61
N ARG A 95 3.29 -0.74 19.48
CA ARG A 95 2.96 -1.91 18.65
C ARG A 95 1.85 -2.75 19.29
N LEU A 96 1.05 -3.42 18.46
CA LEU A 96 -0.03 -4.28 18.93
C LEU A 96 0.50 -5.56 19.58
N ILE A 97 1.50 -6.20 18.96
CA ILE A 97 2.12 -7.42 19.43
C ILE A 97 3.25 -7.06 20.40
N LYS A 98 3.16 -7.54 21.65
CA LYS A 98 4.14 -7.32 22.70
C LYS A 98 4.75 -8.62 23.21
N ASP A 99 4.01 -9.70 23.07
CA ASP A 99 4.44 -11.06 23.43
C ASP A 99 4.32 -11.97 22.22
N PRO A 100 5.20 -12.95 22.02
CA PRO A 100 5.11 -13.88 20.89
C PRO A 100 3.76 -14.60 20.75
N GLY A 101 3.06 -14.87 21.86
CA GLY A 101 1.74 -15.49 21.88
C GLY A 101 0.58 -14.59 21.43
N ASP A 102 0.82 -13.29 21.22
CA ASP A 102 -0.23 -12.36 20.77
C ASP A 102 -0.69 -12.68 19.33
N ILE A 103 0.16 -13.31 18.52
CA ILE A 103 -0.21 -13.78 17.18
C ILE A 103 -1.35 -14.82 17.22
N ASP A 104 -1.41 -15.65 18.25
CA ASP A 104 -2.48 -16.63 18.45
C ASP A 104 -3.82 -15.97 18.78
N ILE A 105 -3.79 -14.84 19.48
CA ILE A 105 -4.97 -14.03 19.75
C ILE A 105 -5.53 -13.44 18.46
N ILE A 106 -4.65 -12.90 17.60
CA ILE A 106 -5.03 -12.41 16.27
C ILE A 106 -5.62 -13.53 15.43
N ALA A 107 -4.96 -14.68 15.36
CA ALA A 107 -5.43 -15.84 14.59
C ALA A 107 -6.82 -16.33 15.02
N ALA A 108 -7.07 -16.35 16.34
CA ALA A 108 -8.30 -16.89 16.91
C ALA A 108 -9.49 -15.92 16.87
N HIS A 109 -9.26 -14.61 17.00
CA HIS A 109 -10.32 -13.67 17.34
C HIS A 109 -10.47 -12.49 16.38
N ALA A 110 -9.39 -12.06 15.68
CA ALA A 110 -9.46 -10.90 14.82
C ALA A 110 -10.39 -11.17 13.61
N PRO A 111 -11.44 -10.35 13.40
CA PRO A 111 -12.34 -10.52 12.26
C PRO A 111 -11.59 -10.28 10.95
N MET A 112 -12.15 -10.83 9.87
CA MET A 112 -11.61 -10.66 8.53
C MET A 112 -12.67 -10.00 7.66
N PRO A 113 -12.42 -8.81 7.09
CA PRO A 113 -13.33 -8.20 6.15
C PRO A 113 -13.42 -9.02 4.86
N LEU A 114 -14.53 -8.88 4.16
CA LEU A 114 -14.74 -9.35 2.78
C LEU A 114 -14.86 -8.13 1.86
N CYS A 115 -14.59 -8.31 0.59
CA CYS A 115 -14.84 -7.28 -0.41
C CYS A 115 -16.37 -7.03 -0.54
N ASP A 116 -16.76 -5.76 -0.59
CA ASP A 116 -18.09 -5.36 -1.03
C ASP A 116 -18.07 -5.15 -2.55
N VAL A 117 -18.21 -6.26 -3.27
CA VAL A 117 -18.16 -6.29 -4.75
C VAL A 117 -19.23 -5.36 -5.36
N ALA A 118 -20.42 -5.29 -4.75
CA ALA A 118 -21.49 -4.43 -5.26
C ALA A 118 -21.11 -2.94 -5.16
N ALA A 119 -20.50 -2.54 -4.06
CA ALA A 119 -20.04 -1.16 -3.87
C ALA A 119 -18.89 -0.82 -4.84
N VAL A 120 -17.92 -1.72 -5.03
CA VAL A 120 -16.84 -1.55 -6.00
C VAL A 120 -17.40 -1.34 -7.41
N ASN A 121 -18.27 -2.25 -7.86
CA ASN A 121 -18.82 -2.23 -9.22
C ASN A 121 -19.73 -1.00 -9.46
N ALA A 122 -20.43 -0.53 -8.44
CA ALA A 122 -21.19 0.71 -8.53
C ALA A 122 -20.27 1.94 -8.75
N ILE A 123 -19.13 1.99 -8.06
CA ILE A 123 -18.13 3.05 -8.25
C ILE A 123 -17.49 2.91 -9.63
N SER A 124 -17.08 1.71 -10.05
CA SER A 124 -16.52 1.43 -11.37
C SER A 124 -17.47 1.90 -12.47
N ALA A 125 -18.75 1.49 -12.41
CA ALA A 125 -19.75 1.89 -13.38
C ALA A 125 -19.99 3.40 -13.43
N SER A 126 -19.97 4.10 -12.28
CA SER A 126 -20.14 5.56 -12.22
C SER A 126 -18.91 6.32 -12.72
N THR A 127 -17.73 5.73 -12.56
CA THR A 127 -16.45 6.31 -13.01
C THR A 127 -16.25 6.11 -14.51
N GLY A 128 -16.57 4.91 -15.02
CA GLY A 128 -16.34 4.55 -16.41
C GLY A 128 -14.87 4.70 -16.83
N GLU A 129 -14.60 5.19 -18.01
CA GLU A 129 -13.24 5.37 -18.56
C GLU A 129 -12.53 6.64 -18.06
N ARG A 130 -13.13 7.38 -17.11
CA ARG A 130 -12.56 8.67 -16.65
C ARG A 130 -11.43 8.53 -15.66
N ALA A 131 -11.31 7.40 -14.97
CA ALA A 131 -10.28 7.16 -13.95
C ALA A 131 -10.01 5.66 -13.81
N MET A 132 -8.79 5.34 -13.38
CA MET A 132 -8.43 4.00 -12.94
C MET A 132 -9.03 3.72 -11.56
N ILE A 133 -9.66 2.57 -11.37
CA ILE A 133 -10.18 2.12 -10.08
C ILE A 133 -9.11 1.28 -9.38
N ARG A 134 -8.60 1.81 -8.29
CA ARG A 134 -7.55 1.17 -7.50
C ARG A 134 -8.04 0.81 -6.09
N GLY A 135 -7.72 -0.37 -5.65
CA GLY A 135 -7.90 -0.81 -4.27
C GLY A 135 -6.62 -1.37 -3.69
N THR A 136 -6.71 -1.93 -2.49
CA THR A 136 -5.60 -2.61 -1.82
C THR A 136 -6.03 -4.01 -1.40
N ILE A 137 -5.07 -4.95 -1.35
CA ILE A 137 -5.26 -6.16 -0.56
C ILE A 137 -5.44 -5.74 0.89
N VAL A 138 -6.41 -6.35 1.58
CA VAL A 138 -6.78 -5.92 2.92
C VAL A 138 -5.59 -5.87 3.88
N CYS A 139 -5.54 -4.80 4.64
CA CYS A 139 -4.61 -4.57 5.72
C CYS A 139 -5.24 -4.90 7.07
N PHE A 140 -4.46 -4.82 8.14
CA PHE A 140 -4.99 -4.93 9.50
C PHE A 140 -5.82 -3.67 9.85
N ASP A 141 -6.97 -3.85 10.53
CA ASP A 141 -8.01 -2.81 10.67
C ASP A 141 -7.56 -1.49 11.28
N LEU A 142 -6.68 -1.51 12.28
CA LEU A 142 -6.28 -0.28 12.97
C LEU A 142 -5.19 0.46 12.22
N TYR A 143 -4.20 -0.27 11.74
CA TYR A 143 -3.14 0.24 10.89
C TYR A 143 -2.38 -0.96 10.31
N GLY A 144 -2.18 -0.97 9.02
CA GLY A 144 -1.51 -2.08 8.34
C GLY A 144 -1.20 -1.73 6.90
N GLN A 145 -0.63 -2.68 6.19
CA GLN A 145 -0.21 -2.54 4.81
C GLN A 145 -0.55 -3.81 4.01
N PRO A 146 -0.65 -3.72 2.69
CA PRO A 146 -1.13 -4.83 1.88
C PRO A 146 -0.28 -6.11 1.93
N GLY A 147 1.06 -6.00 2.01
CA GLY A 147 1.97 -7.15 2.09
C GLY A 147 1.94 -7.86 3.46
N CYS A 148 2.19 -9.18 3.48
CA CYS A 148 2.26 -9.93 4.75
C CYS A 148 3.40 -9.44 5.64
N TRP A 149 4.58 -9.21 5.06
CA TRP A 149 5.73 -8.68 5.77
C TRP A 149 5.48 -7.27 6.33
N GLN A 150 4.90 -6.41 5.51
CA GLN A 150 4.60 -5.03 5.91
C GLN A 150 3.55 -4.98 7.03
N ASP A 151 2.52 -5.84 7.00
CA ASP A 151 1.59 -5.95 8.13
C ASP A 151 2.29 -6.43 9.40
N ALA A 152 3.17 -7.44 9.28
CA ALA A 152 3.93 -7.96 10.40
C ALA A 152 4.84 -6.89 11.01
N SER A 153 5.52 -6.10 10.17
CA SER A 153 6.43 -5.03 10.62
C SER A 153 5.69 -3.93 11.37
N VAL A 154 4.50 -3.57 10.93
CA VAL A 154 3.66 -2.56 11.58
C VAL A 154 3.12 -3.07 12.92
N LEU A 155 2.69 -4.33 12.99
CA LEU A 155 2.09 -4.92 14.18
C LEU A 155 3.09 -5.25 15.28
N PHE A 156 4.32 -5.66 14.92
CA PHE A 156 5.36 -6.11 15.85
C PHE A 156 6.53 -5.14 15.97
N GLY A 157 6.86 -4.42 14.91
CA GLY A 157 8.02 -3.53 14.78
C GLY A 157 9.04 -4.10 13.80
N ILE A 158 9.52 -3.25 12.87
CA ILE A 158 10.43 -3.72 11.81
C ILE A 158 11.78 -4.21 12.35
N GLU A 159 12.36 -3.52 13.34
CA GLU A 159 13.62 -3.91 13.94
C GLU A 159 13.50 -5.26 14.65
N ASP A 160 12.47 -5.42 15.49
CA ASP A 160 12.19 -6.67 16.21
C ASP A 160 11.87 -7.81 15.24
N LEU A 161 11.14 -7.53 14.16
CA LEU A 161 10.81 -8.52 13.13
C LEU A 161 12.06 -9.01 12.39
N ILE A 162 12.98 -8.09 12.03
CA ILE A 162 14.26 -8.45 11.41
C ILE A 162 15.08 -9.32 12.37
N LEU A 163 15.21 -8.94 13.64
CA LEU A 163 15.91 -9.74 14.64
C LEU A 163 15.28 -11.13 14.79
N ALA A 164 13.96 -11.19 14.87
CA ALA A 164 13.23 -12.46 14.97
C ALA A 164 13.49 -13.41 13.78
N THR A 165 13.81 -12.89 12.58
CA THR A 165 14.18 -13.77 11.45
C THR A 165 15.44 -14.59 11.70
N TYR A 166 16.30 -14.15 12.62
CA TYR A 166 17.53 -14.85 13.03
C TYR A 166 17.34 -15.64 14.32
N ASP A 167 16.60 -15.09 15.29
CA ASP A 167 16.46 -15.65 16.64
C ASP A 167 15.38 -16.75 16.70
N ASP A 168 14.25 -16.54 16.02
CA ASP A 168 13.12 -17.49 15.94
C ASP A 168 12.42 -17.42 14.57
N PRO A 169 13.05 -17.90 13.49
CA PRO A 169 12.48 -17.87 12.15
C PRO A 169 11.16 -18.65 12.05
N GLU A 170 10.96 -19.70 12.82
CA GLU A 170 9.73 -20.49 12.82
C GLU A 170 8.53 -19.70 13.36
N TRP A 171 8.74 -18.88 14.38
CA TRP A 171 7.73 -17.97 14.87
C TRP A 171 7.36 -16.92 13.80
N VAL A 172 8.35 -16.33 13.12
CA VAL A 172 8.11 -15.38 12.03
C VAL A 172 7.28 -16.03 10.92
N HIS A 173 7.65 -17.24 10.49
CA HIS A 173 6.88 -17.99 9.50
C HIS A 173 5.45 -18.28 9.96
N THR A 174 5.25 -18.58 11.25
CA THR A 174 3.92 -18.81 11.82
C THR A 174 3.08 -17.52 11.76
N PHE A 175 3.67 -16.41 12.14
CA PHE A 175 3.00 -15.10 12.09
C PHE A 175 2.62 -14.71 10.65
N LEU A 176 3.55 -14.81 9.72
CA LEU A 176 3.27 -14.54 8.30
C LEU A 176 2.19 -15.45 7.71
N LYS A 177 2.13 -16.73 8.11
CA LYS A 177 1.05 -17.64 7.71
C LYS A 177 -0.32 -17.21 8.26
N ILE A 178 -0.37 -16.69 9.48
CA ILE A 178 -1.61 -16.15 10.06
C ILE A 178 -2.10 -14.95 9.22
N LEU A 179 -1.21 -14.01 8.89
CA LEU A 179 -1.55 -12.86 8.06
C LEU A 179 -1.95 -13.27 6.64
N LEU A 180 -1.20 -14.20 6.03
CA LEU A 180 -1.52 -14.76 4.72
C LEU A 180 -2.93 -15.38 4.70
N ALA A 181 -3.25 -16.21 5.68
CA ALA A 181 -4.57 -16.86 5.74
C ALA A 181 -5.71 -15.85 5.85
N ARG A 182 -5.50 -14.73 6.54
CA ARG A 182 -6.44 -13.62 6.62
C ARG A 182 -6.63 -12.95 5.25
N LYS A 183 -5.52 -12.58 4.61
CA LYS A 183 -5.54 -11.91 3.30
C LYS A 183 -6.11 -12.81 2.20
N MET A 184 -5.81 -14.11 2.21
CA MET A 184 -6.38 -15.09 1.27
C MET A 184 -7.92 -15.11 1.29
N ARG A 185 -8.54 -14.99 2.48
CA ARG A 185 -10.00 -14.94 2.59
C ARG A 185 -10.59 -13.68 1.95
N PHE A 186 -9.91 -12.54 2.11
CA PHE A 186 -10.31 -11.32 1.42
C PHE A 186 -10.18 -11.48 -0.10
N VAL A 187 -9.03 -11.99 -0.57
CA VAL A 187 -8.78 -12.21 -2.00
C VAL A 187 -9.82 -13.16 -2.62
N ASP A 188 -10.23 -14.21 -1.90
CA ASP A 188 -11.31 -15.10 -2.36
C ASP A 188 -12.64 -14.38 -2.58
N SER A 189 -12.89 -13.30 -1.84
CA SER A 189 -14.11 -12.51 -1.95
C SER A 189 -14.10 -11.46 -3.07
N LEU A 190 -12.95 -11.28 -3.75
CA LEU A 190 -12.78 -10.30 -4.84
C LEU A 190 -13.38 -10.75 -6.18
N ARG A 191 -13.80 -12.01 -6.30
CA ARG A 191 -14.33 -12.53 -7.57
C ARG A 191 -15.50 -11.69 -8.07
N GLY A 192 -15.35 -11.13 -9.27
CA GLY A 192 -16.35 -10.26 -9.90
C GLY A 192 -16.28 -8.79 -9.49
N ALA A 193 -15.30 -8.41 -8.65
CA ALA A 193 -15.03 -6.99 -8.37
C ALA A 193 -14.27 -6.36 -9.54
N GLU A 194 -14.69 -5.16 -9.92
CA GLU A 194 -14.17 -4.42 -11.08
C GLU A 194 -13.11 -3.39 -10.65
N PHE A 195 -12.02 -3.89 -10.05
CA PHE A 195 -10.82 -3.10 -9.88
C PHE A 195 -9.95 -3.17 -11.14
N ASP A 196 -9.30 -2.07 -11.51
CA ASP A 196 -8.25 -2.06 -12.53
C ASP A 196 -6.94 -2.60 -11.97
N LEU A 197 -6.59 -2.21 -10.73
CA LEU A 197 -5.41 -2.67 -10.00
C LEU A 197 -5.70 -2.80 -8.51
N LEU A 198 -5.09 -3.79 -7.88
CA LEU A 198 -5.03 -3.94 -6.42
C LEU A 198 -3.58 -3.85 -5.94
N GLU A 199 -3.35 -3.03 -4.94
CA GLU A 199 -2.02 -2.89 -4.32
C GLU A 199 -1.71 -4.05 -3.39
N LEU A 200 -0.46 -4.53 -3.49
CA LEU A 200 0.18 -5.49 -2.60
C LEU A 200 1.61 -5.01 -2.30
N GLY A 201 2.22 -5.47 -1.24
CA GLY A 201 3.61 -5.15 -0.87
C GLY A 201 3.71 -4.12 0.25
N GLY A 202 4.74 -3.32 0.23
CA GLY A 202 5.02 -2.26 1.20
C GLY A 202 6.51 -1.92 1.31
N GLY A 203 6.83 -0.71 1.80
CA GLY A 203 8.20 -0.16 1.83
C GLY A 203 9.19 -0.91 2.73
N ASP A 204 8.71 -1.53 3.82
CA ASP A 204 9.58 -2.32 4.72
C ASP A 204 10.11 -3.62 4.07
N ALA A 205 9.59 -3.98 2.89
CA ALA A 205 10.12 -5.06 2.06
C ALA A 205 11.18 -4.59 1.05
N SER A 206 11.65 -3.35 1.12
CA SER A 206 12.66 -2.80 0.20
C SER A 206 14.09 -3.20 0.58
N SER A 207 15.02 -3.10 -0.39
CA SER A 207 16.45 -3.35 -0.17
C SER A 207 17.12 -2.31 0.73
N THR A 208 16.45 -1.20 0.99
CA THR A 208 16.88 -0.20 1.99
C THR A 208 16.74 -0.72 3.41
N VAL A 209 15.79 -1.64 3.65
CA VAL A 209 15.40 -2.15 4.97
C VAL A 209 15.87 -3.58 5.19
N ILE A 210 15.67 -4.47 4.21
CA ILE A 210 15.99 -5.91 4.35
C ILE A 210 16.94 -6.41 3.25
N SER A 211 17.65 -7.48 3.55
CA SER A 211 18.54 -8.13 2.57
C SER A 211 17.76 -9.00 1.57
N PRO A 212 18.34 -9.30 0.38
CA PRO A 212 17.75 -10.27 -0.54
C PRO A 212 17.43 -11.62 0.10
N LYS A 213 18.25 -12.08 1.04
CA LYS A 213 18.03 -13.35 1.74
C LYS A 213 16.77 -13.31 2.62
N VAL A 214 16.53 -12.20 3.31
CA VAL A 214 15.30 -12.03 4.13
C VAL A 214 14.10 -11.90 3.21
N PHE A 215 14.21 -11.18 2.10
CA PHE A 215 13.15 -11.07 1.11
C PHE A 215 12.76 -12.45 0.54
N ASP A 216 13.75 -13.24 0.10
CA ASP A 216 13.53 -14.57 -0.46
C ASP A 216 12.88 -15.54 0.55
N ALA A 217 13.20 -15.42 1.84
CA ALA A 217 12.69 -16.33 2.87
C ALA A 217 11.34 -15.90 3.45
N PHE A 218 11.12 -14.60 3.66
CA PHE A 218 10.02 -14.10 4.48
C PHE A 218 9.03 -13.18 3.75
N VAL A 219 9.33 -12.73 2.54
CA VAL A 219 8.42 -11.87 1.75
C VAL A 219 7.88 -12.63 0.55
N ALA A 220 8.74 -12.99 -0.39
CA ALA A 220 8.35 -13.56 -1.66
C ALA A 220 7.44 -14.80 -1.54
N PRO A 221 7.67 -15.77 -0.64
CA PRO A 221 6.83 -16.98 -0.56
C PRO A 221 5.38 -16.69 -0.14
N TYR A 222 5.13 -15.59 0.54
CA TYR A 222 3.79 -15.20 1.01
C TYR A 222 3.07 -14.32 -0.01
N ASP A 223 3.75 -13.30 -0.50
CA ASP A 223 3.13 -12.35 -1.41
C ASP A 223 2.90 -12.95 -2.80
N THR A 224 3.76 -13.87 -3.28
CA THR A 224 3.51 -14.66 -4.51
C THR A 224 2.18 -15.42 -4.43
N GLN A 225 1.89 -16.08 -3.29
CA GLN A 225 0.63 -16.79 -3.13
C GLN A 225 -0.59 -15.86 -3.20
N LEU A 226 -0.47 -14.62 -2.70
CA LEU A 226 -1.53 -13.61 -2.80
C LEU A 226 -1.72 -13.15 -4.25
N ILE A 227 -0.64 -12.95 -5.01
CA ILE A 227 -0.67 -12.61 -6.43
C ILE A 227 -1.37 -13.71 -7.21
N ASP A 228 -0.94 -14.97 -7.07
CA ASP A 228 -1.55 -16.11 -7.75
C ASP A 228 -3.04 -16.23 -7.44
N ARG A 229 -3.40 -16.03 -6.15
CA ARG A 229 -4.81 -16.09 -5.73
C ARG A 229 -5.64 -14.96 -6.26
N ALA A 230 -5.08 -13.75 -6.35
CA ALA A 230 -5.74 -12.59 -6.93
C ALA A 230 -5.98 -12.80 -8.43
N HIS A 231 -5.01 -13.32 -9.17
CA HIS A 231 -5.17 -13.69 -10.57
C HIS A 231 -6.27 -14.74 -10.76
N ALA A 232 -6.33 -15.78 -9.90
CA ALA A 232 -7.39 -16.77 -9.90
C ALA A 232 -8.78 -16.17 -9.59
N ALA A 233 -8.84 -15.03 -8.90
CA ALA A 233 -10.05 -14.26 -8.68
C ALA A 233 -10.38 -13.26 -9.82
N GLY A 234 -9.53 -13.17 -10.84
CA GLY A 234 -9.67 -12.25 -11.99
C GLY A 234 -9.16 -10.84 -11.73
N GLN A 235 -8.32 -10.66 -10.71
CA GLN A 235 -7.77 -9.36 -10.34
C GLN A 235 -6.35 -9.18 -10.85
N LYS A 236 -5.93 -7.92 -11.07
CA LYS A 236 -4.56 -7.53 -11.40
C LYS A 236 -3.89 -6.90 -10.19
N ILE A 237 -2.58 -7.18 -10.01
CA ILE A 237 -1.80 -6.72 -8.87
C ILE A 237 -0.74 -5.71 -9.30
N VAL A 238 -0.69 -4.58 -8.59
CA VAL A 238 0.49 -3.71 -8.57
C VAL A 238 1.27 -3.97 -7.27
N TYR A 239 2.55 -4.28 -7.42
CA TYR A 239 3.43 -4.48 -6.26
C TYR A 239 4.10 -3.16 -5.89
N HIS A 240 3.77 -2.68 -4.67
CA HIS A 240 4.33 -1.46 -4.11
C HIS A 240 5.58 -1.78 -3.30
N THR A 241 6.69 -1.07 -3.55
CA THR A 241 7.86 -1.09 -2.67
C THR A 241 8.66 0.21 -2.81
N CYS A 242 8.45 1.14 -1.89
CA CYS A 242 9.21 2.39 -1.84
C CYS A 242 10.58 2.17 -1.17
N GLY A 243 11.61 2.87 -1.67
CA GLY A 243 13.00 2.66 -1.28
C GLY A 243 13.79 1.90 -2.34
N GLY A 244 14.80 1.15 -1.93
CA GLY A 244 15.65 0.39 -2.86
C GLY A 244 14.96 -0.87 -3.39
N MET A 245 15.10 -1.13 -4.68
CA MET A 245 14.55 -2.34 -5.31
C MET A 245 15.49 -3.03 -6.30
N MET A 246 16.56 -2.37 -6.73
CA MET A 246 17.44 -2.91 -7.78
C MET A 246 18.04 -4.30 -7.46
N PRO A 247 18.43 -4.62 -6.20
CA PRO A 247 18.88 -5.97 -5.83
C PRO A 247 17.80 -7.05 -5.87
N PHE A 248 16.52 -6.67 -5.86
CA PHE A 248 15.37 -7.58 -5.84
C PHE A 248 14.62 -7.63 -7.16
N LEU A 249 15.01 -6.83 -8.13
CA LEU A 249 14.20 -6.46 -9.30
C LEU A 249 13.62 -7.69 -10.03
N GLU A 250 14.47 -8.67 -10.35
CA GLU A 250 14.01 -9.91 -10.98
C GLU A 250 13.14 -10.75 -10.04
N ARG A 251 13.47 -10.80 -8.74
CA ARG A 251 12.66 -11.52 -7.74
C ARG A 251 11.26 -10.96 -7.63
N LEU A 252 11.13 -9.64 -7.63
CA LEU A 252 9.84 -8.94 -7.64
C LEU A 252 9.06 -9.29 -8.91
N ALA A 253 9.71 -9.23 -10.07
CA ALA A 253 9.07 -9.61 -11.34
C ALA A 253 8.74 -11.12 -11.41
N ASP A 254 9.57 -12.00 -10.81
CA ASP A 254 9.35 -13.45 -10.74
C ASP A 254 8.15 -13.84 -9.86
N MET A 255 7.74 -12.98 -8.93
CA MET A 255 6.51 -13.15 -8.16
C MET A 255 5.24 -13.02 -9.03
N GLY A 256 5.37 -12.42 -10.23
CA GLY A 256 4.32 -12.34 -11.23
C GLY A 256 3.29 -11.22 -11.08
N PRO A 257 3.58 -10.05 -10.47
CA PRO A 257 2.64 -8.94 -10.47
C PRO A 257 2.43 -8.41 -11.89
N ASP A 258 1.27 -7.82 -12.17
CA ASP A 258 0.98 -7.17 -13.46
C ASP A 258 1.72 -5.84 -13.60
N ALA A 259 1.91 -5.15 -12.48
CA ALA A 259 2.66 -3.91 -12.40
C ALA A 259 3.54 -3.84 -11.16
N MET A 260 4.58 -3.04 -11.24
CA MET A 260 5.41 -2.65 -10.09
C MET A 260 5.46 -1.14 -10.02
N GLU A 261 5.49 -0.61 -8.80
CA GLU A 261 5.49 0.83 -8.62
C GLU A 261 6.53 1.31 -7.63
N THR A 262 6.66 2.55 -7.66
CA THR A 262 7.49 3.61 -7.17
C THR A 262 8.76 3.81 -7.99
N PHE A 263 9.59 2.79 -8.19
CA PHE A 263 10.89 2.92 -8.85
C PHE A 263 11.67 4.11 -8.28
N THR A 264 11.77 4.13 -6.95
CA THR A 264 12.27 5.28 -6.17
C THR A 264 13.70 5.65 -6.57
N PRO A 265 13.95 6.86 -7.08
CA PRO A 265 15.28 7.30 -7.46
C PRO A 265 16.16 7.59 -6.23
N ALA A 266 17.48 7.67 -6.46
CA ALA A 266 18.46 7.89 -5.40
C ALA A 266 18.23 9.20 -4.62
N GLY A 267 17.74 10.25 -5.28
CA GLY A 267 17.41 11.53 -4.65
C GLY A 267 16.33 11.43 -3.57
N MET A 268 15.52 10.37 -3.60
CA MET A 268 14.45 10.07 -2.65
C MET A 268 14.79 8.91 -1.70
N GLY A 269 16.06 8.49 -1.64
CA GLY A 269 16.51 7.39 -0.78
C GLY A 269 16.31 5.99 -1.35
N GLY A 270 15.95 5.87 -2.63
CA GLY A 270 15.94 4.60 -3.36
C GLY A 270 17.29 4.32 -4.05
N ASP A 271 17.26 3.40 -4.99
CA ASP A 271 18.45 3.01 -5.78
C ASP A 271 18.13 2.82 -7.28
N THR A 272 16.92 3.18 -7.71
CA THR A 272 16.46 2.86 -9.05
C THR A 272 17.20 3.64 -10.13
N LEU A 273 17.74 2.88 -11.09
CA LEU A 273 18.18 3.35 -12.39
C LEU A 273 17.09 2.96 -13.41
N LEU A 274 16.20 3.90 -13.73
CA LEU A 274 14.94 3.63 -14.41
C LEU A 274 15.13 2.92 -15.77
N GLY A 275 16.07 3.38 -16.59
CA GLY A 275 16.40 2.76 -17.88
C GLY A 275 17.01 1.36 -17.73
N GLU A 276 17.75 1.09 -16.65
CA GLU A 276 18.26 -0.25 -16.36
C GLU A 276 17.12 -1.16 -15.91
N ALA A 277 16.25 -0.70 -15.03
CA ALA A 277 15.07 -1.44 -14.60
C ALA A 277 14.20 -1.82 -15.81
N LYS A 278 13.97 -0.87 -16.72
CA LYS A 278 13.22 -1.14 -17.98
C LYS A 278 13.86 -2.24 -18.81
N ARG A 279 15.17 -2.25 -18.97
CA ARG A 279 15.87 -3.32 -19.73
C ARG A 279 15.78 -4.69 -19.06
N ARG A 280 15.73 -4.73 -17.71
CA ARG A 280 15.77 -5.99 -16.94
C ARG A 280 14.38 -6.64 -16.81
N ILE A 281 13.32 -5.84 -16.65
CA ILE A 281 12.00 -6.37 -16.34
C ILE A 281 10.84 -5.74 -17.13
N GLY A 282 11.11 -4.73 -17.96
CA GLY A 282 10.06 -3.95 -18.64
C GLY A 282 9.27 -4.68 -19.72
N ASP A 283 9.67 -5.90 -20.07
CA ASP A 283 8.93 -6.84 -20.92
C ASP A 283 8.03 -7.80 -20.12
N ARG A 284 8.11 -7.75 -18.79
CA ARG A 284 7.43 -8.68 -17.87
C ARG A 284 6.35 -8.00 -17.02
N VAL A 285 6.56 -6.73 -16.65
CA VAL A 285 5.68 -5.97 -15.78
C VAL A 285 5.46 -4.56 -16.31
N CYS A 286 4.30 -3.97 -16.03
CA CYS A 286 4.09 -2.55 -16.20
C CYS A 286 4.84 -1.79 -15.10
N MET A 287 5.67 -0.81 -15.47
CA MET A 287 6.42 0.02 -14.53
C MET A 287 5.65 1.32 -14.26
N ILE A 288 5.50 1.71 -12.99
CA ILE A 288 4.77 2.92 -12.56
C ILE A 288 5.68 3.75 -11.66
N GLY A 289 5.94 5.02 -12.02
CA GLY A 289 6.76 5.92 -11.20
C GLY A 289 8.09 6.31 -11.82
N GLY A 290 9.12 6.48 -10.99
CA GLY A 290 10.49 6.85 -11.40
C GLY A 290 10.75 8.34 -11.47
N PHE A 291 9.75 9.20 -11.24
CA PHE A 291 9.89 10.66 -11.20
C PHE A 291 10.14 11.12 -9.76
N ASP A 292 11.19 11.90 -9.52
CA ASP A 292 11.54 12.47 -8.21
C ASP A 292 10.69 13.71 -7.92
N GLN A 293 9.52 13.52 -7.32
CA GLN A 293 8.63 14.61 -6.98
C GLN A 293 9.15 15.51 -5.85
N PHE A 294 10.03 15.01 -4.96
CA PHE A 294 10.56 15.84 -3.88
C PHE A 294 11.48 16.94 -4.39
N HIS A 295 12.25 16.66 -5.43
CA HIS A 295 13.09 17.66 -6.05
C HIS A 295 12.33 18.46 -7.10
N PHE A 296 11.66 17.78 -8.04
CA PHE A 296 11.13 18.41 -9.25
C PHE A 296 9.77 19.08 -9.08
N PHE A 297 9.13 18.96 -7.90
CA PHE A 297 7.93 19.75 -7.58
C PHE A 297 8.19 20.89 -6.59
N THR A 298 9.41 21.02 -6.01
CA THR A 298 9.66 22.03 -4.96
C THR A 298 11.00 22.77 -5.06
N ARG A 299 12.00 22.27 -5.81
CA ARG A 299 13.39 22.73 -5.67
C ARG A 299 14.10 22.98 -6.99
N CYS A 300 13.38 23.19 -8.06
CA CYS A 300 13.96 23.38 -9.39
C CYS A 300 13.17 24.40 -10.21
N THR A 301 13.55 24.60 -11.45
CA THR A 301 12.84 25.42 -12.42
C THR A 301 11.82 24.58 -13.22
N PRO A 302 10.78 25.20 -13.81
CA PRO A 302 9.87 24.50 -14.70
C PRO A 302 10.54 23.75 -15.86
N GLU A 303 11.66 24.27 -16.37
CA GLU A 303 12.40 23.60 -17.46
C GLU A 303 13.13 22.35 -16.97
N GLU A 304 13.68 22.36 -15.77
CA GLU A 304 14.27 21.18 -15.14
C GLU A 304 13.20 20.10 -14.87
N THR A 305 11.98 20.48 -14.43
CA THR A 305 10.84 19.56 -14.30
C THR A 305 10.50 18.93 -15.65
N ARG A 306 10.40 19.73 -16.73
CA ARG A 306 10.15 19.21 -18.08
C ARG A 306 11.26 18.26 -18.55
N ALA A 307 12.50 18.58 -18.27
CA ALA A 307 13.64 17.74 -18.60
C ALA A 307 13.57 16.38 -17.89
N GLU A 308 13.18 16.36 -16.62
CA GLU A 308 13.02 15.13 -15.85
C GLU A 308 11.86 14.27 -16.36
N VAL A 309 10.72 14.87 -16.71
CA VAL A 309 9.61 14.16 -17.37
C VAL A 309 10.10 13.47 -18.66
N ARG A 310 10.82 14.22 -19.52
CA ARG A 310 11.40 13.66 -20.76
C ARG A 310 12.40 12.54 -20.46
N ARG A 311 13.25 12.68 -19.44
CA ARG A 311 14.19 11.65 -19.05
C ARG A 311 13.46 10.37 -18.66
N CYS A 312 12.49 10.45 -17.76
CA CYS A 312 11.72 9.29 -17.31
C CYS A 312 11.06 8.58 -18.49
N PHE A 313 10.41 9.34 -19.38
CA PHE A 313 9.73 8.76 -20.54
C PHE A 313 10.71 8.16 -21.55
N ASN A 314 11.84 8.81 -21.82
CA ASN A 314 12.86 8.29 -22.73
C ASN A 314 13.51 7.00 -22.20
N GLU A 315 13.65 6.87 -20.89
CA GLU A 315 14.26 5.70 -20.26
C GLU A 315 13.30 4.50 -20.15
N ALA A 316 12.00 4.73 -19.91
CA ALA A 316 11.06 3.67 -19.62
C ALA A 316 9.86 3.58 -20.58
N GLY A 317 9.57 4.60 -21.39
CA GLY A 317 8.41 4.65 -22.25
C GLY A 317 8.49 3.76 -23.48
N ALA A 318 9.69 3.51 -24.00
CA ALA A 318 9.86 2.75 -25.23
C ALA A 318 9.24 1.34 -25.13
N GLY A 319 8.35 1.01 -26.10
CA GLY A 319 7.63 -0.27 -26.13
C GLY A 319 6.41 -0.35 -25.22
N GLY A 320 6.01 0.75 -24.57
CA GLY A 320 4.85 0.78 -23.66
C GLY A 320 5.15 0.13 -22.29
N ALA A 321 4.09 -0.33 -21.63
CA ALA A 321 4.14 -0.89 -20.27
C ALA A 321 4.88 0.03 -19.25
N TYR A 322 4.62 1.32 -19.35
CA TYR A 322 5.12 2.34 -18.43
C TYR A 322 4.03 3.38 -18.14
N ILE A 323 3.80 3.70 -16.89
CA ILE A 323 2.95 4.80 -16.46
C ILE A 323 3.84 5.86 -15.83
N LEU A 324 3.96 7.01 -16.52
CA LEU A 324 4.69 8.17 -16.02
C LEU A 324 3.94 8.75 -14.81
N CYS A 325 4.53 8.65 -13.65
CA CYS A 325 3.92 9.02 -12.38
C CYS A 325 5.01 9.51 -11.41
N PRO A 326 4.71 10.39 -10.44
CA PRO A 326 5.55 10.55 -9.26
C PRO A 326 5.86 9.20 -8.61
N SER A 327 7.08 9.05 -8.08
CA SER A 327 7.48 7.79 -7.46
C SER A 327 6.66 7.43 -6.24
N ASP A 328 6.21 8.44 -5.49
CA ASP A 328 5.43 8.26 -4.27
C ASP A 328 4.57 9.52 -4.00
N HIS A 329 3.89 9.55 -2.87
CA HIS A 329 3.13 10.70 -2.41
C HIS A 329 3.99 11.97 -2.31
N PHE A 330 3.36 13.12 -2.46
CA PHE A 330 3.97 14.42 -2.17
C PHE A 330 2.97 15.29 -1.42
N PHE A 331 3.49 16.12 -0.52
CA PHE A 331 2.68 17.00 0.33
C PHE A 331 2.85 18.46 -0.06
N ASP A 332 4.02 18.80 -0.63
CA ASP A 332 4.35 20.13 -1.11
C ASP A 332 4.65 20.09 -2.60
N ALA A 333 4.11 21.06 -3.33
CA ALA A 333 4.41 21.25 -4.74
C ALA A 333 4.11 22.69 -5.17
N ASP A 334 5.00 23.26 -5.97
CA ASP A 334 4.79 24.57 -6.60
C ASP A 334 3.93 24.42 -7.85
N ILE A 335 2.86 25.22 -7.95
CA ILE A 335 1.92 25.17 -9.09
C ILE A 335 2.62 25.28 -10.45
N PRO A 336 3.61 26.19 -10.67
CA PRO A 336 4.33 26.24 -11.95
C PRO A 336 5.07 24.95 -12.31
N LEU A 337 5.54 24.18 -11.30
CA LEU A 337 6.22 22.91 -11.52
C LEU A 337 5.23 21.78 -11.86
N LEU A 338 4.07 21.77 -11.21
CA LEU A 338 2.97 20.86 -11.55
C LEU A 338 2.43 21.14 -12.98
N ASP A 339 2.26 22.43 -13.36
CA ASP A 339 1.89 22.81 -14.73
C ASP A 339 2.95 22.34 -15.72
N ALA A 340 4.25 22.49 -15.41
CA ALA A 340 5.35 22.04 -16.26
C ALA A 340 5.39 20.51 -16.41
N PHE A 341 5.16 19.77 -15.32
CA PHE A 341 5.03 18.30 -15.35
C PHE A 341 3.88 17.88 -16.27
N ALA A 342 2.69 18.39 -16.02
CA ALA A 342 1.50 18.03 -16.76
C ALA A 342 1.57 18.40 -18.26
N ASP A 343 2.07 19.59 -18.57
CA ASP A 343 2.28 20.03 -19.96
C ASP A 343 3.26 19.17 -20.73
N GLU A 344 4.32 18.73 -20.07
CA GLU A 344 5.33 17.89 -20.72
C GLU A 344 4.88 16.43 -20.81
N ALA A 345 4.22 15.90 -19.77
CA ALA A 345 3.69 14.54 -19.75
C ALA A 345 2.71 14.29 -20.91
N ARG A 346 1.85 15.26 -21.24
CA ARG A 346 0.92 15.16 -22.39
C ARG A 346 1.61 15.05 -23.75
N LYS A 347 2.90 15.39 -23.86
CA LYS A 347 3.70 15.21 -25.09
C LYS A 347 4.36 13.85 -25.17
N CYS A 348 4.38 13.11 -24.06
CA CYS A 348 4.93 11.77 -23.96
C CYS A 348 3.94 10.77 -24.52
N VAL A 349 4.13 10.36 -25.78
CA VAL A 349 3.22 9.45 -26.50
C VAL A 349 4.03 8.20 -26.89
N TYR A 350 3.44 7.01 -26.66
CA TYR A 350 4.03 5.70 -26.96
C TYR A 350 4.05 5.42 -28.46
#